data_f39cb757f569cf9b90fdbe31b55e207f
#
_entry.id   f39cb757f569cf9b90fdbe31b55e207f
#
_cell.length_a   1.000
_cell.length_b   1.000
_cell.length_c   1.000
_cell.angle_alpha   90.00
_cell.angle_beta   90.00
_cell.angle_gamma   90.00
#
_symmetry.space_group_name_H-M   'P 1'
#
loop_
_entity.id
_entity.type
_entity.pdbx_description
1 polymer ?
#
loop_
_entity_poly.entity_id
_entity_poly.type
_entity_poly.pdbx_seq_one_letter_code
_entity_poly.pdbx_strand_id
1 'polypeptide(L)'
;TREIDFQRVINNLKKAVEFRNKNKLNCTIGVQSVLLPENADDMVNLGKIIRDEIGADYFVIKPFSQEPSSINRLYEDIDYRSMTLRANEKRLKALETENFKVSYRSGTMSNYHEDQENRYTTCYSTPIYMAYLMAEGSVYGCKDHLLDPNFCYGNINENTFSEVWKGERRRRGIEYVLNELDVSKCRINCRMDKVNRYLFDLKEGRINHMNFI
;
A
#
# COMPACT_ATOMS: atom_id res chain seq x y z
N THR A 1 6.52 19.99 -4.61
CA THR A 1 7.98 19.81 -4.79
C THR A 1 8.48 20.91 -5.69
N ARG A 2 9.51 21.65 -5.28
CA ARG A 2 10.12 22.70 -6.12
C ARG A 2 10.97 22.01 -7.19
N GLU A 3 11.13 22.64 -8.34
CA GLU A 3 11.97 22.10 -9.44
C GLU A 3 13.40 21.79 -8.99
N ILE A 4 13.95 22.63 -8.09
CA ILE A 4 15.26 22.42 -7.45
C ILE A 4 15.29 21.09 -6.67
N ASP A 5 14.21 20.72 -5.99
CA ASP A 5 14.14 19.46 -5.26
C ASP A 5 14.05 18.25 -6.19
N PHE A 6 13.31 18.37 -7.30
CA PHE A 6 13.25 17.34 -8.32
C PHE A 6 14.63 17.06 -8.91
N GLN A 7 15.32 18.12 -9.37
CA GLN A 7 16.66 17.99 -9.94
C GLN A 7 17.68 17.41 -8.93
N ARG A 8 17.56 17.80 -7.67
CA ARG A 8 18.39 17.23 -6.58
C ARG A 8 18.17 15.74 -6.41
N VAL A 9 16.91 15.28 -6.44
CA VAL A 9 16.58 13.84 -6.36
C VAL A 9 17.14 13.08 -7.55
N ILE A 10 16.97 13.58 -8.78
CA ILE A 10 17.53 12.97 -9.99
C ILE A 10 19.05 12.84 -9.87
N ASN A 11 19.75 13.90 -9.47
CA ASN A 11 21.21 13.90 -9.34
C ASN A 11 21.68 12.92 -8.23
N ASN A 12 20.96 12.81 -7.13
CA ASN A 12 21.29 11.86 -6.07
C ASN A 12 21.08 10.40 -6.52
N LEU A 13 20.03 10.12 -7.28
CA LEU A 13 19.80 8.81 -7.86
C LEU A 13 20.89 8.42 -8.87
N LYS A 14 21.28 9.34 -9.77
CA LYS A 14 22.41 9.13 -10.69
C LYS A 14 23.68 8.76 -9.91
N LYS A 15 24.04 9.54 -8.90
CA LYS A 15 25.21 9.25 -8.04
C LYS A 15 25.12 7.89 -7.35
N ALA A 16 23.93 7.49 -6.87
CA ALA A 16 23.72 6.20 -6.24
C ALA A 16 23.94 5.04 -7.23
N VAL A 17 23.41 5.16 -8.45
CA VAL A 17 23.63 4.15 -9.51
C VAL A 17 25.10 4.10 -9.92
N GLU A 18 25.76 5.24 -10.13
CA GLU A 18 27.20 5.31 -10.44
C GLU A 18 28.04 4.65 -9.33
N PHE A 19 27.75 4.96 -8.06
CA PHE A 19 28.46 4.38 -6.93
C PHE A 19 28.28 2.87 -6.86
N ARG A 20 27.03 2.36 -7.02
CA ARG A 20 26.73 0.94 -7.10
C ARG A 20 27.57 0.26 -8.19
N ASN A 21 27.52 0.80 -9.39
CA ASN A 21 28.18 0.21 -10.57
C ASN A 21 29.70 0.23 -10.42
N LYS A 22 30.29 1.35 -9.97
CA LYS A 22 31.73 1.49 -9.72
C LYS A 22 32.24 0.48 -8.71
N ASN A 23 31.46 0.24 -7.65
CA ASN A 23 31.87 -0.68 -6.57
C ASN A 23 31.32 -2.10 -6.77
N LYS A 24 30.65 -2.40 -7.88
CA LYS A 24 30.06 -3.70 -8.21
C LYS A 24 29.16 -4.25 -7.09
N LEU A 25 28.37 -3.36 -6.46
CA LEU A 25 27.50 -3.74 -5.36
C LEU A 25 26.29 -4.51 -5.87
N ASN A 26 25.96 -5.61 -5.20
CA ASN A 26 24.75 -6.39 -5.50
C ASN A 26 23.54 -5.77 -4.77
N CYS A 27 23.03 -4.67 -5.30
CA CYS A 27 21.80 -4.05 -4.82
C CYS A 27 20.97 -3.50 -6.00
N THR A 28 19.66 -3.44 -5.80
CA THR A 28 18.68 -2.93 -6.78
C THR A 28 18.27 -1.52 -6.40
N ILE A 29 18.32 -0.59 -7.37
CA ILE A 29 17.91 0.81 -7.18
C ILE A 29 16.66 1.06 -8.02
N GLY A 30 15.57 1.43 -7.37
CA GLY A 30 14.32 1.75 -8.04
C GLY A 30 13.72 3.08 -7.63
N VAL A 31 12.83 3.57 -8.46
CA VAL A 31 12.08 4.81 -8.23
C VAL A 31 10.60 4.48 -8.07
N GLN A 32 9.95 5.13 -7.11
CA GLN A 32 8.52 5.02 -6.90
C GLN A 32 7.88 6.41 -7.03
N SER A 33 6.83 6.50 -7.84
CA SER A 33 5.98 7.69 -7.95
C SER A 33 4.56 7.38 -7.49
N VAL A 34 3.95 8.36 -6.85
CA VAL A 34 2.51 8.37 -6.60
C VAL A 34 1.83 9.03 -7.79
N LEU A 35 0.80 8.38 -8.33
CA LEU A 35 0.00 8.92 -9.43
C LEU A 35 -0.99 9.94 -8.87
N LEU A 36 -0.85 11.18 -9.33
CA LEU A 36 -1.68 12.33 -8.96
C LEU A 36 -2.21 13.02 -10.22
N PRO A 37 -3.31 13.79 -10.14
CA PRO A 37 -3.85 14.53 -11.27
C PRO A 37 -2.82 15.44 -11.97
N GLU A 38 -1.90 16.02 -11.19
CA GLU A 38 -0.89 16.95 -11.66
C GLU A 38 0.23 16.30 -12.47
N ASN A 39 0.49 14.99 -12.26
CA ASN A 39 1.63 14.30 -12.88
C ASN A 39 1.25 13.16 -13.83
N ALA A 40 -0.04 12.89 -13.99
CA ALA A 40 -0.49 11.73 -14.76
C ALA A 40 0.01 11.74 -16.21
N ASP A 41 0.02 12.90 -16.86
CA ASP A 41 0.45 13.03 -18.26
C ASP A 41 1.96 12.89 -18.43
N ASP A 42 2.74 13.15 -17.37
CA ASP A 42 4.21 13.12 -17.39
C ASP A 42 4.82 11.78 -16.99
N MET A 43 4.01 10.78 -16.59
CA MET A 43 4.53 9.49 -16.11
C MET A 43 5.42 8.78 -17.13
N VAL A 44 5.09 8.85 -18.42
CA VAL A 44 5.92 8.25 -19.49
C VAL A 44 7.27 8.95 -19.62
N ASN A 45 7.28 10.29 -19.54
CA ASN A 45 8.50 11.08 -19.59
C ASN A 45 9.38 10.82 -18.37
N LEU A 46 8.77 10.77 -17.17
CA LEU A 46 9.48 10.38 -15.95
C LEU A 46 10.08 8.98 -16.07
N GLY A 47 9.34 8.02 -16.62
CA GLY A 47 9.82 6.66 -16.86
C GLY A 47 11.06 6.63 -17.78
N LYS A 48 11.10 7.45 -18.82
CA LYS A 48 12.28 7.61 -19.68
C LYS A 48 13.48 8.20 -18.94
N ILE A 49 13.28 9.25 -18.13
CA ILE A 49 14.34 9.86 -17.31
C ILE A 49 14.91 8.79 -16.36
N ILE A 50 14.06 7.99 -15.71
CA ILE A 50 14.47 6.95 -14.77
C ILE A 50 15.30 5.87 -15.48
N ARG A 51 14.87 5.43 -16.66
CA ARG A 51 15.57 4.41 -17.44
C ARG A 51 16.86 4.95 -18.08
N ASP A 52 16.77 6.06 -18.83
CA ASP A 52 17.81 6.49 -19.75
C ASP A 52 18.84 7.42 -19.10
N GLU A 53 18.40 8.27 -18.15
CA GLU A 53 19.31 9.23 -17.53
C GLU A 53 19.82 8.77 -16.14
N ILE A 54 18.97 8.13 -15.33
CA ILE A 54 19.34 7.63 -14.00
C ILE A 54 19.98 6.25 -14.12
N GLY A 55 19.46 5.38 -14.99
CA GLY A 55 19.88 3.99 -15.10
C GLY A 55 19.42 3.15 -13.91
N ALA A 56 18.25 3.45 -13.34
CA ALA A 56 17.65 2.66 -12.28
C ALA A 56 17.10 1.33 -12.81
N ASP A 57 16.89 0.36 -11.95
CA ASP A 57 16.51 -1.00 -12.32
C ASP A 57 14.99 -1.15 -12.47
N TYR A 58 14.20 -0.29 -11.78
CA TYR A 58 12.74 -0.36 -11.90
C TYR A 58 12.06 0.97 -11.58
N PHE A 59 10.84 1.10 -12.11
CA PHE A 59 9.92 2.19 -11.82
C PHE A 59 8.57 1.65 -11.34
N VAL A 60 8.11 2.10 -10.17
CA VAL A 60 6.81 1.74 -9.61
C VAL A 60 5.89 2.94 -9.61
N ILE A 61 4.71 2.78 -10.23
CA ILE A 61 3.63 3.77 -10.18
C ILE A 61 2.49 3.18 -9.33
N LYS A 62 2.11 3.89 -8.29
CA LYS A 62 1.04 3.48 -7.38
C LYS A 62 0.03 4.60 -7.13
N PRO A 63 -1.22 4.26 -6.75
CA PRO A 63 -2.20 5.27 -6.37
C PRO A 63 -1.77 6.00 -5.10
N PHE A 64 -2.23 7.23 -4.96
CA PHE A 64 -2.28 7.90 -3.66
C PHE A 64 -3.21 7.12 -2.73
N SER A 65 -2.92 7.16 -1.48
CA SER A 65 -3.68 6.44 -0.48
C SER A 65 -4.12 7.40 0.62
N GLN A 66 -5.40 7.82 0.53
CA GLN A 66 -5.99 8.66 1.55
C GLN A 66 -6.11 7.88 2.86
N GLU A 67 -5.45 8.35 3.90
CA GLU A 67 -5.60 7.79 5.24
C GLU A 67 -6.83 8.43 5.92
N PRO A 68 -7.67 7.66 6.65
CA PRO A 68 -8.85 8.19 7.31
C PRO A 68 -8.56 9.32 8.31
N SER A 69 -7.42 9.25 8.99
CA SER A 69 -6.96 10.24 9.96
C SER A 69 -6.23 11.45 9.35
N SER A 70 -6.04 11.48 8.01
CA SER A 70 -5.33 12.59 7.35
C SER A 70 -6.14 13.88 7.43
N ILE A 71 -5.48 14.99 7.79
CA ILE A 71 -6.05 16.33 7.77
C ILE A 71 -6.21 16.85 6.33
N ASN A 72 -5.27 16.48 5.45
CA ASN A 72 -5.31 16.87 4.04
C ASN A 72 -6.25 15.92 3.26
N ARG A 73 -7.27 16.49 2.64
CA ARG A 73 -8.30 15.81 1.83
C ARG A 73 -8.22 16.14 0.34
N LEU A 74 -7.14 16.79 -0.11
CA LEU A 74 -6.99 17.27 -1.49
C LEU A 74 -7.16 16.16 -2.54
N TYR A 75 -6.83 14.93 -2.19
CA TYR A 75 -6.83 13.78 -3.09
C TYR A 75 -7.86 12.71 -2.71
N GLU A 76 -8.92 13.09 -1.99
CA GLU A 76 -9.94 12.13 -1.55
C GLU A 76 -10.73 11.54 -2.71
N ASP A 77 -11.05 12.38 -3.72
CA ASP A 77 -11.94 12.03 -4.85
C ASP A 77 -11.19 11.83 -6.17
N ILE A 78 -10.01 11.20 -6.14
CA ILE A 78 -9.25 10.94 -7.36
C ILE A 78 -9.98 9.95 -8.27
N ASP A 79 -10.27 10.36 -9.51
CA ASP A 79 -10.73 9.46 -10.56
C ASP A 79 -9.55 8.70 -11.22
N TYR A 80 -9.24 7.52 -10.68
CA TYR A 80 -8.17 6.68 -11.21
C TYR A 80 -8.44 6.11 -12.61
N ARG A 81 -9.69 6.06 -13.09
CA ARG A 81 -9.99 5.62 -14.47
C ARG A 81 -9.44 6.63 -15.46
N SER A 82 -9.80 7.89 -15.29
CA SER A 82 -9.26 8.98 -16.12
C SER A 82 -7.74 9.06 -16.02
N MET A 83 -7.18 9.02 -14.83
CA MET A 83 -5.74 9.11 -14.62
C MET A 83 -4.95 7.94 -15.21
N THR A 84 -5.48 6.72 -15.17
CA THR A 84 -4.85 5.55 -15.80
C THR A 84 -4.76 5.71 -17.31
N LEU A 85 -5.79 6.28 -17.95
CA LEU A 85 -5.76 6.60 -19.38
C LEU A 85 -4.69 7.67 -19.69
N ARG A 86 -4.62 8.73 -18.90
CA ARG A 86 -3.62 9.81 -19.07
C ARG A 86 -2.19 9.31 -18.84
N ALA A 87 -1.96 8.55 -17.77
CA ALA A 87 -0.64 7.99 -17.47
C ALA A 87 -0.17 6.96 -18.50
N ASN A 88 -1.08 6.41 -19.31
CA ASN A 88 -0.82 5.51 -20.41
C ASN A 88 0.02 4.27 -20.02
N GLU A 89 -0.58 3.38 -19.25
CA GLU A 89 0.07 2.15 -18.78
C GLU A 89 0.77 1.36 -19.90
N LYS A 90 0.13 1.26 -21.10
CA LYS A 90 0.71 0.56 -22.26
C LYS A 90 2.06 1.15 -22.69
N ARG A 91 2.15 2.49 -22.75
CA ARG A 91 3.41 3.17 -23.11
C ARG A 91 4.45 3.04 -21.99
N LEU A 92 4.02 3.06 -20.74
CA LEU A 92 4.91 2.83 -19.60
C LEU A 92 5.49 1.42 -19.64
N LYS A 93 4.66 0.41 -19.89
CA LYS A 93 5.12 -0.99 -20.05
C LYS A 93 6.06 -1.17 -21.23
N ALA A 94 5.86 -0.43 -22.32
CA ALA A 94 6.76 -0.45 -23.47
C ALA A 94 8.18 0.13 -23.19
N LEU A 95 8.38 0.77 -22.02
CA LEU A 95 9.72 1.20 -21.57
C LEU A 95 10.55 0.05 -20.99
N GLU A 96 9.96 -1.10 -20.68
CA GLU A 96 10.67 -2.23 -20.09
C GLU A 96 11.78 -2.75 -21.01
N THR A 97 12.89 -3.13 -20.41
CA THR A 97 14.02 -3.79 -21.04
C THR A 97 14.44 -4.99 -20.20
N GLU A 98 15.50 -5.67 -20.59
CA GLU A 98 16.10 -6.72 -19.76
C GLU A 98 16.46 -6.19 -18.36
N ASN A 99 17.03 -4.99 -18.29
CA ASN A 99 17.58 -4.39 -17.07
C ASN A 99 16.67 -3.32 -16.43
N PHE A 100 15.48 -3.04 -17.00
CA PHE A 100 14.55 -2.06 -16.46
C PHE A 100 13.11 -2.58 -16.46
N LYS A 101 12.46 -2.55 -15.30
CA LYS A 101 11.09 -3.01 -15.14
C LYS A 101 10.14 -1.90 -14.71
N VAL A 102 8.90 -1.98 -15.19
CA VAL A 102 7.84 -1.04 -14.80
C VAL A 102 6.72 -1.79 -14.09
N SER A 103 6.44 -1.39 -12.86
CA SER A 103 5.31 -1.89 -12.07
C SER A 103 4.23 -0.82 -11.99
N TYR A 104 3.23 -0.92 -12.86
CA TYR A 104 2.03 -0.09 -12.79
C TYR A 104 0.97 -0.80 -11.96
N ARG A 105 0.55 -0.21 -10.82
CA ARG A 105 -0.36 -0.83 -9.85
C ARG A 105 -1.83 -0.68 -10.25
N SER A 106 -2.18 -1.06 -11.49
CA SER A 106 -3.55 -0.97 -12.02
C SER A 106 -4.57 -1.71 -11.17
N GLY A 107 -4.27 -2.93 -10.71
CA GLY A 107 -5.15 -3.69 -9.83
C GLY A 107 -5.41 -3.01 -8.47
N THR A 108 -4.45 -2.21 -7.96
CA THR A 108 -4.69 -1.41 -6.75
C THR A 108 -5.55 -0.18 -7.06
N MET A 109 -5.40 0.40 -8.25
CA MET A 109 -6.21 1.54 -8.70
C MET A 109 -7.66 1.14 -8.97
N SER A 110 -7.89 -0.06 -9.52
CA SER A 110 -9.24 -0.57 -9.79
C SER A 110 -10.08 -0.74 -8.52
N ASN A 111 -9.43 -1.02 -7.38
CA ASN A 111 -10.14 -1.15 -6.11
C ASN A 111 -10.94 0.11 -5.70
N TYR A 112 -10.53 1.30 -6.19
CA TYR A 112 -11.25 2.55 -5.94
C TYR A 112 -12.56 2.65 -6.75
N HIS A 113 -12.75 1.77 -7.74
CA HIS A 113 -13.92 1.73 -8.63
C HIS A 113 -14.71 0.42 -8.49
N GLU A 114 -14.22 -0.51 -7.67
CA GLU A 114 -14.97 -1.72 -7.35
C GLU A 114 -16.22 -1.36 -6.56
N ASP A 115 -17.25 -2.15 -6.75
CA ASP A 115 -18.53 -2.01 -6.05
C ASP A 115 -18.32 -2.07 -4.54
N GLN A 116 -18.52 -0.94 -3.88
CA GLN A 116 -18.42 -0.81 -2.43
C GLN A 116 -19.73 -1.25 -1.73
N GLU A 117 -20.87 -1.33 -2.45
CA GLU A 117 -22.14 -1.79 -1.89
C GLU A 117 -22.08 -3.25 -1.49
N ASN A 118 -21.28 -4.06 -2.21
CA ASN A 118 -21.03 -5.47 -1.91
C ASN A 118 -19.76 -5.69 -1.06
N ARG A 119 -19.31 -4.68 -0.34
CA ARG A 119 -18.21 -4.82 0.58
C ARG A 119 -18.63 -5.63 1.82
N TYR A 120 -17.69 -6.36 2.38
CA TYR A 120 -17.89 -7.06 3.66
C TYR A 120 -18.29 -6.10 4.79
N THR A 121 -19.08 -6.60 5.72
CA THR A 121 -19.53 -5.86 6.90
C THR A 121 -18.69 -6.12 8.16
N THR A 122 -17.86 -7.17 8.15
CA THR A 122 -17.01 -7.55 9.27
C THR A 122 -15.57 -7.76 8.82
N CYS A 123 -14.61 -7.30 9.61
CA CYS A 123 -13.18 -7.51 9.34
C CYS A 123 -12.67 -8.77 10.05
N TYR A 124 -12.47 -9.84 9.28
CA TYR A 124 -11.87 -11.10 9.79
C TYR A 124 -10.36 -11.19 9.62
N SER A 125 -9.75 -10.28 8.88
CA SER A 125 -8.34 -10.37 8.49
C SER A 125 -7.39 -9.68 9.45
N THR A 126 -7.62 -8.41 9.75
CA THR A 126 -6.69 -7.57 10.51
C THR A 126 -6.36 -8.14 11.89
N PRO A 127 -7.32 -8.54 12.75
CA PRO A 127 -6.99 -9.02 14.09
C PRO A 127 -6.23 -10.35 14.11
N ILE A 128 -6.23 -11.08 13.00
CA ILE A 128 -5.61 -12.41 12.90
C ILE A 128 -4.23 -12.33 12.23
N TYR A 129 -4.11 -11.56 11.14
CA TYR A 129 -2.95 -11.62 10.26
C TYR A 129 -2.01 -10.42 10.35
N MET A 130 -2.39 -9.35 11.08
CA MET A 130 -1.61 -8.12 11.09
C MET A 130 -1.13 -7.74 12.49
N ALA A 131 0.14 -7.35 12.56
CA ALA A 131 0.74 -6.67 13.69
C ALA A 131 1.59 -5.51 13.18
N TYR A 132 1.37 -4.33 13.73
CA TYR A 132 2.17 -3.13 13.47
C TYR A 132 2.94 -2.78 14.73
N LEU A 133 4.26 -2.84 14.64
CA LEU A 133 5.17 -2.43 15.70
C LEU A 133 5.54 -0.97 15.50
N MET A 134 5.22 -0.15 16.48
CA MET A 134 5.58 1.26 16.51
C MET A 134 7.00 1.46 17.07
N ALA A 135 7.59 2.63 16.80
CA ALA A 135 8.97 2.92 17.22
C ALA A 135 9.16 2.88 18.75
N GLU A 136 8.13 3.22 19.52
CA GLU A 136 8.11 3.13 20.98
C GLU A 136 7.78 1.75 21.54
N GLY A 137 7.64 0.74 20.67
CA GLY A 137 7.40 -0.65 21.05
C GLY A 137 5.92 -1.07 21.13
N SER A 138 4.96 -0.18 20.93
CA SER A 138 3.53 -0.54 20.93
C SER A 138 3.16 -1.40 19.72
N VAL A 139 2.29 -2.39 19.93
CA VAL A 139 1.80 -3.32 18.91
C VAL A 139 0.34 -3.04 18.63
N TYR A 140 0.03 -2.74 17.35
CA TYR A 140 -1.33 -2.49 16.88
C TYR A 140 -1.80 -3.54 15.88
N GLY A 141 -3.09 -3.84 15.87
CA GLY A 141 -3.70 -4.80 14.94
C GLY A 141 -4.02 -4.22 13.57
N CYS A 142 -4.12 -2.91 13.43
CA CYS A 142 -4.45 -2.25 12.16
C CYS A 142 -3.69 -0.94 12.00
N LYS A 143 -3.14 -0.69 10.80
CA LYS A 143 -2.41 0.55 10.50
C LYS A 143 -3.32 1.76 10.35
N ASP A 144 -4.56 1.54 9.95
CA ASP A 144 -5.52 2.62 9.71
C ASP A 144 -6.18 3.08 11.04
N HIS A 145 -5.94 2.33 12.12
CA HIS A 145 -6.39 2.59 13.49
C HIS A 145 -5.21 2.65 14.47
N LEU A 146 -4.07 3.18 14.03
CA LEU A 146 -2.96 3.48 14.94
C LEU A 146 -3.41 4.53 15.95
N LEU A 147 -2.94 4.40 17.20
CA LEU A 147 -3.29 5.23 18.35
C LEU A 147 -4.72 5.00 18.90
N ASP A 148 -5.55 4.18 18.28
CA ASP A 148 -6.82 3.76 18.85
C ASP A 148 -6.55 2.64 19.89
N PRO A 149 -6.96 2.81 21.17
CA PRO A 149 -6.73 1.83 22.22
C PRO A 149 -7.38 0.46 21.96
N ASN A 150 -8.47 0.40 21.19
CA ASN A 150 -9.12 -0.85 20.81
C ASN A 150 -8.25 -1.72 19.90
N PHE A 151 -7.29 -1.11 19.19
CA PHE A 151 -6.35 -1.80 18.31
C PHE A 151 -4.96 -1.97 18.93
N CYS A 152 -4.70 -1.43 20.14
CA CYS A 152 -3.43 -1.54 20.85
C CYS A 152 -3.38 -2.83 21.67
N TYR A 153 -2.56 -3.78 21.26
CA TYR A 153 -2.44 -5.09 21.91
C TYR A 153 -1.46 -5.11 23.08
N GLY A 154 -0.56 -4.13 23.17
CA GLY A 154 0.44 -4.01 24.23
C GLY A 154 1.75 -3.44 23.73
N ASN A 155 2.81 -3.59 24.53
CA ASN A 155 4.13 -3.03 24.22
C ASN A 155 5.22 -4.08 24.42
N ILE A 156 6.13 -4.23 23.44
CA ILE A 156 7.21 -5.23 23.49
C ILE A 156 8.35 -4.86 24.44
N ASN A 157 8.39 -3.63 24.94
CA ASN A 157 9.31 -3.23 26.02
C ASN A 157 8.83 -3.68 27.41
N GLU A 158 7.55 -4.01 27.55
CA GLU A 158 6.92 -4.47 28.79
C GLU A 158 6.75 -5.98 28.83
N ASN A 159 6.43 -6.58 27.69
CA ASN A 159 6.13 -8.01 27.53
C ASN A 159 6.75 -8.56 26.25
N THR A 160 6.99 -9.86 26.18
CA THR A 160 7.39 -10.47 24.92
C THR A 160 6.28 -10.36 23.87
N PHE A 161 6.64 -10.37 22.58
CA PHE A 161 5.65 -10.34 21.50
C PHE A 161 4.63 -11.51 21.63
N SER A 162 5.08 -12.69 22.08
CA SER A 162 4.20 -13.85 22.29
C SER A 162 3.14 -13.58 23.38
N GLU A 163 3.52 -12.92 24.47
CA GLU A 163 2.59 -12.53 25.54
C GLU A 163 1.60 -11.48 25.06
N VAL A 164 2.08 -10.44 24.35
CA VAL A 164 1.22 -9.42 23.72
C VAL A 164 0.22 -10.07 22.76
N TRP A 165 0.70 -10.98 21.90
CA TRP A 165 -0.12 -11.64 20.87
C TRP A 165 -1.17 -12.59 21.42
N LYS A 166 -0.89 -13.24 22.56
CA LYS A 166 -1.82 -14.13 23.26
C LYS A 166 -2.59 -13.43 24.36
N GLY A 167 -2.30 -12.16 24.62
CA GLY A 167 -2.78 -11.38 25.74
C GLY A 167 -4.25 -10.96 25.64
N GLU A 168 -4.77 -10.55 26.79
CA GLU A 168 -6.17 -10.12 26.95
C GLU A 168 -6.51 -8.87 26.14
N ARG A 169 -5.57 -7.91 26.00
CA ARG A 169 -5.80 -6.70 25.21
C ARG A 169 -6.10 -7.04 23.75
N ARG A 170 -5.34 -7.99 23.16
CA ARG A 170 -5.59 -8.42 21.79
C ARG A 170 -6.95 -9.15 21.68
N ARG A 171 -7.31 -9.98 22.66
CA ARG A 171 -8.60 -10.68 22.67
C ARG A 171 -9.78 -9.70 22.63
N ARG A 172 -9.74 -8.67 23.50
CA ARG A 172 -10.74 -7.58 23.47
C ARG A 172 -10.73 -6.79 22.16
N GLY A 173 -9.56 -6.53 21.60
CA GLY A 173 -9.44 -5.90 20.26
C GLY A 173 -10.07 -6.75 19.16
N ILE A 174 -9.92 -8.07 19.21
CA ILE A 174 -10.60 -8.99 18.28
C ILE A 174 -12.13 -8.90 18.45
N GLU A 175 -12.62 -8.94 19.68
CA GLU A 175 -14.06 -8.84 19.99
C GLU A 175 -14.63 -7.52 19.49
N TYR A 176 -13.93 -6.39 19.73
CA TYR A 176 -14.31 -5.08 19.21
C TYR A 176 -14.39 -5.08 17.67
N VAL A 177 -13.37 -5.60 16.97
CA VAL A 177 -13.34 -5.61 15.50
C VAL A 177 -14.45 -6.49 14.92
N LEU A 178 -14.81 -7.58 15.57
CA LEU A 178 -15.83 -8.50 15.10
C LEU A 178 -17.26 -8.00 15.34
N ASN A 179 -17.50 -7.24 16.42
CA ASN A 179 -18.84 -6.93 16.88
C ASN A 179 -19.20 -5.43 16.81
N GLU A 180 -18.22 -4.53 16.87
CA GLU A 180 -18.47 -3.11 17.06
C GLU A 180 -17.89 -2.23 15.93
N LEU A 181 -16.83 -2.69 15.24
CA LEU A 181 -16.17 -1.91 14.21
C LEU A 181 -17.09 -1.65 13.01
N ASP A 182 -17.37 -0.38 12.75
CA ASP A 182 -18.05 0.03 11.53
C ASP A 182 -17.08 0.01 10.34
N VAL A 183 -17.09 -1.09 9.59
CA VAL A 183 -16.20 -1.31 8.43
C VAL A 183 -16.47 -0.34 7.29
N SER A 184 -17.67 0.27 7.22
CA SER A 184 -17.99 1.26 6.18
C SER A 184 -17.10 2.50 6.26
N LYS A 185 -16.60 2.81 7.45
CA LYS A 185 -15.66 3.92 7.71
C LYS A 185 -14.20 3.56 7.44
N CYS A 186 -13.91 2.28 7.19
CA CYS A 186 -12.56 1.86 6.86
C CYS A 186 -12.18 2.27 5.44
N ARG A 187 -10.90 2.51 5.25
CA ARG A 187 -10.31 2.86 3.98
C ARG A 187 -10.68 1.87 2.87
N ILE A 188 -11.08 2.39 1.71
CA ILE A 188 -11.49 1.58 0.54
C ILE A 188 -10.35 0.65 0.09
N ASN A 189 -9.14 1.18 -0.06
CA ASN A 189 -7.99 0.41 -0.52
C ASN A 189 -7.15 -0.11 0.66
N CYS A 190 -7.78 -0.82 1.59
CA CYS A 190 -7.10 -1.48 2.68
C CYS A 190 -6.17 -2.59 2.14
N ARG A 191 -4.97 -2.71 2.72
CA ARG A 191 -4.01 -3.78 2.35
C ARG A 191 -4.61 -5.18 2.47
N MET A 192 -5.52 -5.38 3.42
CA MET A 192 -6.17 -6.65 3.71
C MET A 192 -7.52 -6.82 3.01
N ASP A 193 -7.94 -5.88 2.14
CA ASP A 193 -9.25 -5.91 1.51
C ASP A 193 -9.53 -7.24 0.78
N LYS A 194 -8.64 -7.68 -0.10
CA LYS A 194 -8.83 -8.94 -0.85
C LYS A 194 -8.84 -10.18 0.07
N VAL A 195 -8.00 -10.18 1.11
CA VAL A 195 -7.98 -11.26 2.11
C VAL A 195 -9.29 -11.26 2.88
N ASN A 196 -9.77 -10.09 3.29
CA ASN A 196 -10.99 -10.01 4.06
C ASN A 196 -12.24 -10.36 3.25
N ARG A 197 -12.31 -9.98 1.96
CA ARG A 197 -13.39 -10.43 1.04
C ARG A 197 -13.45 -11.95 1.00
N TYR A 198 -12.31 -12.60 0.79
CA TYR A 198 -12.25 -14.07 0.78
C TYR A 198 -12.70 -14.69 2.11
N LEU A 199 -12.22 -14.18 3.25
CA LEU A 199 -12.59 -14.68 4.57
C LEU A 199 -14.07 -14.46 4.89
N PHE A 200 -14.61 -13.31 4.47
CA PHE A 200 -16.02 -13.01 4.61
C PHE A 200 -16.88 -13.96 3.78
N ASP A 201 -16.55 -14.16 2.52
CA ASP A 201 -17.26 -15.09 1.64
C ASP A 201 -17.15 -16.54 2.13
N LEU A 202 -15.99 -16.93 2.68
CA LEU A 202 -15.79 -18.22 3.33
C LEU A 202 -16.73 -18.39 4.54
N LYS A 203 -16.82 -17.38 5.39
CA LYS A 203 -17.70 -17.39 6.57
C LYS A 203 -19.17 -17.43 6.20
N GLU A 204 -19.56 -16.73 5.15
CA GLU A 204 -20.93 -16.69 4.63
C GLU A 204 -21.31 -17.91 3.78
N GLY A 205 -20.40 -18.87 3.58
CA GLY A 205 -20.65 -20.07 2.78
C GLY A 205 -20.81 -19.81 1.29
N ARG A 206 -20.26 -18.70 0.78
CA ARG A 206 -20.35 -18.32 -0.65
C ARG A 206 -19.30 -18.97 -1.53
N ILE A 207 -18.30 -19.61 -0.92
CA ILE A 207 -17.21 -20.29 -1.63
C ILE A 207 -17.53 -21.77 -1.76
N ASN A 208 -17.59 -22.25 -3.02
CA ASN A 208 -17.79 -23.67 -3.29
C ASN A 208 -16.50 -24.47 -3.04
N HIS A 209 -16.66 -25.73 -2.68
CA HIS A 209 -15.56 -26.69 -2.49
C HIS A 209 -14.50 -26.25 -1.44
N MET A 210 -14.95 -25.65 -0.35
CA MET A 210 -14.08 -25.20 0.74
C MET A 210 -13.19 -26.28 1.36
N ASN A 211 -13.63 -27.53 1.29
CA ASN A 211 -12.97 -28.66 1.96
C ASN A 211 -11.95 -29.39 1.10
N PHE A 212 -11.79 -29.02 -0.16
CA PHE A 212 -10.91 -29.72 -1.13
C PHE A 212 -11.12 -31.25 -1.21
N ILE A 213 -12.35 -31.70 -0.93
CA ILE A 213 -12.73 -33.12 -0.97
C ILE A 213 -13.72 -33.33 -2.11
#